data_645d9c711f5e7efa01d545198a46daa6
#
_entry.id   645d9c711f5e7efa01d545198a46daa6
#
_cell.length_a   1.000
_cell.length_b   1.000
_cell.length_c   1.000
_cell.angle_alpha   90.00
_cell.angle_beta   90.00
_cell.angle_gamma   90.00
#
_symmetry.space_group_name_H-M   'P 1'
#
loop_
_entity.id
_entity.type
_entity.pdbx_description
1 polymer ?
#
loop_
_entity_poly.entity_id
_entity_poly.type
_entity_poly.pdbx_seq_one_letter_code
_entity_poly.pdbx_strand_id
1 'polypeptide(L)'
;MMKIVLELRYIASEKNKLCKDTGDVPVIDLKTCKSEDLAFKMKVNGMDTIIPDHDLFQETNPDRPSGCYLIPFDDHSAAYRYFNHHIDGKPYVLSQQVCLDRGR
;
A
#
# COMPACT_ATOMS: atom_id res chain seq x y z
N MET A 1 -34.54 -4.37 3.53
CA MET A 1 -33.71 -3.82 2.45
C MET A 1 -32.28 -4.23 2.64
N MET A 2 -31.73 -4.93 1.67
CA MET A 2 -30.34 -5.36 1.75
C MET A 2 -29.40 -4.21 1.45
N LYS A 3 -28.48 -3.93 2.39
CA LYS A 3 -27.48 -2.91 2.23
C LYS A 3 -26.25 -3.57 1.61
N ILE A 4 -25.90 -3.19 0.39
CA ILE A 4 -24.69 -3.68 -0.23
C ILE A 4 -23.53 -2.85 0.31
N VAL A 5 -22.68 -3.48 1.10
CA VAL A 5 -21.47 -2.85 1.58
C VAL A 5 -20.35 -3.23 0.62
N LEU A 6 -19.90 -2.25 -0.17
CA LEU A 6 -18.72 -2.42 -0.99
C LEU A 6 -17.50 -2.28 -0.10
N GLU A 7 -16.87 -3.39 0.25
CA GLU A 7 -15.59 -3.34 0.95
C GLU A 7 -14.48 -3.08 -0.07
N LEU A 8 -13.84 -1.92 0.08
CA LEU A 8 -12.61 -1.66 -0.63
C LEU A 8 -11.51 -2.46 0.04
N ARG A 9 -10.85 -3.29 -0.74
CA ARG A 9 -9.70 -4.05 -0.27
C ARG A 9 -8.44 -3.47 -0.86
N TYR A 10 -7.38 -3.62 -0.12
CA TYR A 10 -6.06 -3.17 -0.53
C TYR A 10 -5.11 -4.34 -0.51
N ILE A 11 -4.22 -4.37 -1.49
CA ILE A 11 -3.17 -5.39 -1.56
C ILE A 11 -1.84 -4.68 -1.74
N ALA A 12 -0.77 -5.34 -1.34
CA ALA A 12 0.57 -4.87 -1.61
C ALA A 12 1.08 -5.51 -2.90
N SER A 13 1.75 -4.73 -3.74
CA SER A 13 2.46 -5.29 -4.89
C SER A 13 3.54 -6.26 -4.40
N GLU A 14 4.08 -7.06 -5.29
CA GLU A 14 5.29 -7.82 -4.98
C GLU A 14 6.44 -6.85 -4.70
N LYS A 15 7.44 -7.31 -3.93
CA LYS A 15 8.63 -6.51 -3.68
C LYS A 15 9.28 -6.11 -4.99
N ASN A 16 9.75 -4.87 -5.04
CA ASN A 16 10.42 -4.30 -6.21
C ASN A 16 9.51 -4.22 -7.45
N LYS A 17 8.19 -4.17 -7.23
CA LYS A 17 7.19 -4.04 -8.29
C LYS A 17 6.27 -2.88 -7.99
N LEU A 18 5.60 -2.39 -9.02
CA LEU A 18 4.56 -1.37 -8.90
C LEU A 18 3.20 -1.98 -9.21
N CYS A 19 2.14 -1.33 -8.74
CA CYS A 19 0.77 -1.78 -9.02
C CYS A 19 0.51 -1.93 -10.51
N LYS A 20 1.03 -1.01 -11.33
CA LYS A 20 0.85 -1.05 -12.78
C LYS A 20 1.44 -2.30 -13.43
N ASP A 21 2.41 -2.94 -12.80
CA ASP A 21 3.05 -4.14 -13.36
C ASP A 21 2.09 -5.33 -13.42
N THR A 22 1.05 -5.31 -12.60
CA THR A 22 -0.01 -6.33 -12.60
C THR A 22 -1.35 -5.78 -13.06
N GLY A 23 -1.38 -4.55 -13.58
CA GLY A 23 -2.61 -3.90 -14.03
C GLY A 23 -3.47 -3.36 -12.89
N ASP A 24 -2.92 -3.26 -11.69
CA ASP A 24 -3.64 -2.73 -10.55
C ASP A 24 -3.45 -1.22 -10.42
N VAL A 25 -4.33 -0.58 -9.65
CA VAL A 25 -4.35 0.86 -9.45
C VAL A 25 -3.66 1.18 -8.12
N PRO A 26 -2.64 2.05 -8.11
CA PRO A 26 -1.99 2.43 -6.87
C PRO A 26 -2.87 3.35 -6.02
N VAL A 27 -2.68 3.29 -4.71
CA VAL A 27 -3.27 4.26 -3.79
C VAL A 27 -2.41 5.52 -3.79
N ILE A 28 -2.90 6.56 -4.43
CA ILE A 28 -2.17 7.84 -4.58
C ILE A 28 -2.78 8.96 -3.75
N ASP A 29 -3.72 8.64 -2.88
CA ASP A 29 -4.41 9.59 -2.01
C ASP A 29 -3.88 9.47 -0.58
N LEU A 30 -3.37 10.58 -0.05
CA LEU A 30 -2.83 10.62 1.30
C LEU A 30 -3.87 10.25 2.35
N LYS A 31 -5.11 10.73 2.18
CA LYS A 31 -6.19 10.43 3.11
C LYS A 31 -6.43 8.93 3.21
N THR A 32 -6.45 8.26 2.07
CA THR A 32 -6.60 6.80 2.02
C THR A 32 -5.40 6.10 2.65
N CYS A 33 -4.19 6.58 2.36
CA CYS A 33 -2.97 6.01 2.92
C CYS A 33 -2.93 6.13 4.45
N LYS A 34 -3.54 7.17 5.01
CA LYS A 34 -3.68 7.37 6.46
C LYS A 34 -4.78 6.54 7.09
N SER A 35 -5.68 5.98 6.30
CA SER A 35 -6.89 5.34 6.79
C SER A 35 -6.59 4.15 7.70
N GLU A 36 -7.32 4.05 8.81
CA GLU A 36 -7.27 2.89 9.70
C GLU A 36 -7.75 1.64 8.97
N ASP A 37 -8.74 1.78 8.08
CA ASP A 37 -9.25 0.66 7.29
C ASP A 37 -8.16 0.03 6.43
N LEU A 38 -7.28 0.83 5.88
CA LEU A 38 -6.15 0.35 5.11
C LEU A 38 -5.25 -0.55 5.97
N ALA A 39 -4.99 -0.13 7.20
CA ALA A 39 -4.09 -0.84 8.10
C ALA A 39 -4.58 -2.26 8.43
N PHE A 40 -5.91 -2.47 8.44
CA PHE A 40 -6.49 -3.74 8.85
C PHE A 40 -6.86 -4.66 7.71
N LYS A 41 -6.90 -4.17 6.48
CA LYS A 41 -7.42 -4.94 5.34
C LYS A 41 -6.37 -5.27 4.29
N MET A 42 -5.14 -4.89 4.53
CA MET A 42 -4.09 -5.05 3.55
C MET A 42 -3.40 -6.39 3.68
N LYS A 43 -3.04 -6.97 2.53
CA LYS A 43 -2.24 -8.19 2.49
C LYS A 43 -0.85 -7.88 2.00
N VAL A 44 0.14 -8.40 2.68
CA VAL A 44 1.54 -8.32 2.28
C VAL A 44 2.04 -9.75 2.13
N ASN A 45 2.50 -10.11 0.93
CA ASN A 45 2.98 -11.46 0.62
C ASN A 45 1.92 -12.55 0.93
N GLY A 46 0.63 -12.24 0.69
CA GLY A 46 -0.44 -13.18 0.94
C GLY A 46 -0.88 -13.29 2.40
N MET A 47 -0.22 -12.58 3.31
CA MET A 47 -0.56 -12.56 4.73
C MET A 47 -1.14 -11.21 5.13
N ASP A 48 -2.10 -11.23 6.05
CA ASP A 48 -2.64 -9.99 6.60
C ASP A 48 -1.59 -9.31 7.47
N THR A 49 -1.40 -8.03 7.28
CA THR A 49 -0.43 -7.24 8.02
C THR A 49 -1.14 -6.12 8.75
N ILE A 50 -0.85 -5.98 10.04
CA ILE A 50 -1.33 -4.84 10.83
C ILE A 50 -0.29 -3.74 10.74
N ILE A 51 -0.71 -2.58 10.27
CA ILE A 51 0.18 -1.43 10.11
C ILE A 51 -0.22 -0.38 11.14
N PRO A 52 0.69 0.04 12.03
CA PRO A 52 0.37 1.07 13.02
C PRO A 52 0.01 2.39 12.36
N ASP A 53 -1.08 3.01 12.80
CA ASP A 53 -1.59 4.25 12.22
C ASP A 53 -0.61 5.41 12.33
N HIS A 54 0.11 5.46 13.44
CA HIS A 54 1.02 6.57 13.72
C HIS A 54 2.33 6.48 12.94
N ASP A 55 2.57 5.40 12.22
CA ASP A 55 3.83 5.16 11.50
C ASP A 55 3.71 5.50 10.01
N LEU A 56 3.05 6.61 9.70
CA LEU A 56 3.02 7.10 8.34
C LEU A 56 4.13 8.12 8.13
N PHE A 57 5.04 7.82 7.23
CA PHE A 57 6.10 8.72 6.83
C PHE A 57 5.77 9.33 5.48
N GLN A 58 6.03 10.63 5.33
CA GLN A 58 5.80 11.34 4.07
C GLN A 58 7.13 11.75 3.47
N GLU A 59 7.22 11.66 2.16
CA GLU A 59 8.43 12.04 1.42
C GLU A 59 8.09 12.47 0.00
N THR A 60 9.09 13.04 -0.69
CA THR A 60 9.04 13.29 -2.12
C THR A 60 10.34 12.74 -2.70
N ASN A 61 10.27 11.54 -3.26
CA ASN A 61 11.46 10.81 -3.68
C ASN A 61 11.23 10.15 -5.05
N PRO A 62 11.98 10.54 -6.09
CA PRO A 62 11.80 9.97 -7.43
C PRO A 62 12.25 8.51 -7.54
N ASP A 63 13.01 8.01 -6.56
CA ASP A 63 13.55 6.65 -6.57
C ASP A 63 12.74 5.67 -5.72
N ARG A 64 11.52 6.04 -5.36
CA ARG A 64 10.61 5.22 -4.56
C ARG A 64 9.25 5.16 -5.24
N PRO A 65 8.40 4.16 -4.90
CA PRO A 65 7.05 4.11 -5.47
C PRO A 65 6.26 5.36 -5.14
N SER A 66 5.46 5.83 -6.09
CA SER A 66 4.57 6.96 -5.84
C SER A 66 3.36 6.54 -5.00
N GLY A 67 2.82 7.49 -4.25
CA GLY A 67 1.66 7.24 -3.39
C GLY A 67 2.00 6.41 -2.17
N CYS A 68 1.04 5.60 -1.73
CA CYS A 68 1.19 4.77 -0.54
C CYS A 68 2.02 3.53 -0.83
N TYR A 69 3.08 3.31 -0.05
CA TYR A 69 3.87 2.09 -0.18
C TYR A 69 4.36 1.61 1.18
N LEU A 70 4.82 0.37 1.22
CA LEU A 70 5.22 -0.29 2.46
C LEU A 70 6.66 -0.78 2.34
N ILE A 71 7.35 -0.79 3.48
CA ILE A 71 8.59 -1.54 3.65
C ILE A 71 8.34 -2.52 4.79
N PRO A 72 8.18 -3.83 4.49
CA PRO A 72 7.93 -4.82 5.53
C PRO A 72 9.07 -4.91 6.53
N PHE A 73 8.71 -5.21 7.79
CA PHE A 73 9.70 -5.54 8.81
C PHE A 73 10.41 -6.85 8.44
N ASP A 74 11.61 -7.06 8.98
CA ASP A 74 12.39 -8.26 8.69
C ASP A 74 11.66 -9.55 9.07
N ASP A 75 10.87 -9.52 10.14
CA ASP A 75 10.08 -10.67 10.60
C ASP A 75 8.70 -10.75 9.96
N HIS A 76 8.37 -9.82 9.06
CA HIS A 76 7.07 -9.73 8.38
C HIS A 76 5.86 -9.58 9.30
N SER A 77 6.06 -9.19 10.57
CA SER A 77 4.95 -8.98 11.50
C SER A 77 4.17 -7.71 11.23
N ALA A 78 4.80 -6.71 10.61
CA ALA A 78 4.21 -5.43 10.26
C ALA A 78 5.00 -4.81 9.12
N ALA A 79 4.65 -3.60 8.75
CA ALA A 79 5.37 -2.85 7.73
C ALA A 79 5.39 -1.37 8.08
N TYR A 80 6.45 -0.70 7.70
CA TYR A 80 6.47 0.76 7.70
C TYR A 80 5.59 1.26 6.56
N ARG A 81 4.84 2.30 6.82
CA ARG A 81 3.94 2.90 5.84
C ARG A 81 4.45 4.25 5.42
N TYR A 82 4.58 4.45 4.10
CA TYR A 82 5.10 5.68 3.51
C TYR A 82 4.09 6.25 2.54
N PHE A 83 4.09 7.57 2.40
CA PHE A 83 3.39 8.24 1.31
C PHE A 83 4.40 9.11 0.56
N ASN A 84 4.60 8.79 -0.71
CA ASN A 84 5.50 9.52 -1.59
C ASN A 84 4.70 10.46 -2.48
N HIS A 85 4.95 11.76 -2.32
CA HIS A 85 4.28 12.80 -3.09
C HIS A 85 4.78 12.92 -4.52
N HIS A 86 5.86 12.22 -4.86
CA HIS A 86 6.39 12.24 -6.22
C HIS A 86 5.50 11.42 -7.14
N ILE A 87 5.07 12.02 -8.27
CA ILE A 87 4.07 11.38 -9.15
C ILE A 87 4.66 10.32 -10.08
N ASP A 88 5.96 10.38 -10.34
CA ASP A 88 6.66 9.45 -11.25
C ASP A 88 7.63 8.56 -10.47
N GLY A 89 7.11 7.83 -9.50
CA GLY A 89 7.93 6.96 -8.67
C GLY A 89 8.45 5.74 -9.40
N LYS A 90 9.41 5.08 -8.76
CA LYS A 90 10.06 3.86 -9.27
C LYS A 90 9.95 2.73 -8.25
N PRO A 91 10.00 1.47 -8.67
CA PRO A 91 10.07 0.38 -7.72
C PRO A 91 11.36 0.47 -6.89
N TYR A 92 11.25 0.03 -5.64
CA TYR A 92 12.39 -0.07 -4.73
C TYR A 92 12.45 -1.49 -4.20
N VAL A 93 13.66 -2.05 -4.14
CA VAL A 93 13.87 -3.48 -3.86
C VAL A 93 13.20 -3.96 -2.57
N LEU A 94 13.12 -3.11 -1.54
CA LEU A 94 12.50 -3.47 -0.27
C LEU A 94 11.05 -3.05 -0.15
N SER A 95 10.49 -2.39 -1.16
CA SER A 95 9.16 -1.79 -1.07
C SER A 95 8.10 -2.59 -1.80
N GLN A 96 6.87 -2.44 -1.31
CA GLN A 96 5.67 -2.95 -1.94
C GLN A 96 4.68 -1.80 -2.02
N GLN A 97 4.25 -1.46 -3.24
CA GLN A 97 3.28 -0.38 -3.42
C GLN A 97 1.89 -0.86 -2.99
N VAL A 98 1.14 0.02 -2.34
CA VAL A 98 -0.24 -0.29 -1.96
C VAL A 98 -1.14 -0.10 -3.16
N CYS A 99 -1.91 -1.12 -3.48
CA CYS A 99 -2.80 -1.16 -4.63
C CYS A 99 -4.25 -1.39 -4.19
N LEU A 100 -5.19 -0.93 -5.01
CA LEU A 100 -6.58 -1.31 -4.84
C LEU A 100 -6.76 -2.74 -5.35
N ASP A 101 -7.36 -3.59 -4.52
CA ASP A 101 -7.75 -4.93 -4.92
C ASP A 101 -9.08 -4.86 -5.66
N ARG A 102 -9.08 -5.25 -6.93
CA ARG A 102 -10.27 -5.19 -7.78
C ARG A 102 -11.12 -6.46 -7.75
N GLY A 103 -10.93 -7.29 -6.74
CA GLY A 103 -11.74 -8.49 -6.57
C GLY A 103 -11.37 -9.64 -7.51
N ARG A 104 -10.12 -9.71 -7.89
CA ARG A 104 -9.61 -10.83 -8.70
C ARG A 104 -9.43 -12.09 -7.88
#